data_ccde2f20eacfe64809a7c18a45368b06
#
_entry.id   ccde2f20eacfe64809a7c18a45368b06
#
_cell.length_a   1.000
_cell.length_b   1.000
_cell.length_c   1.000
_cell.angle_alpha   90.00
_cell.angle_beta   90.00
_cell.angle_gamma   90.00
#
_symmetry.space_group_name_H-M   'P 1'
#
loop_
_entity.id
_entity.type
_entity.pdbx_description
1 polymer ?
#
loop_
_entity_poly.entity_id
_entity_poly.type
_entity_poly.pdbx_seq_one_letter_code
_entity_poly.pdbx_strand_id
1 'polypeptide(L)'
;MSYAQVTETLSRLLGYTISGRPEVEISLIGIGMSAATLTQEAKRALEESDVVFGAERMLEVVENSKETYPFYLAKDILPVLRQKESQMDGQKLKVSILFSGDTGFYSGTEKIKTELNKNNYKKIRIFPGISSVSYLSAATGIAWQDAKILSIHGKKDTAETRALVLDAIRHFPKTFLLVSGVEDVRRIGCWIEEEKLTQTRMIAGF
;
A
#
# COMPACT_ATOMS: atom_id res chain seq x y z
N MET A 1 4.91 -26.92 -22.98
CA MET A 1 3.54 -27.32 -22.64
C MET A 1 2.95 -26.29 -21.68
N SER A 2 1.71 -25.85 -21.92
CA SER A 2 1.02 -24.99 -20.96
C SER A 2 0.56 -25.82 -19.74
N TYR A 3 0.31 -25.14 -18.61
CA TYR A 3 -0.23 -25.80 -17.39
C TYR A 3 -1.50 -26.60 -17.70
N ALA A 4 -2.42 -26.00 -18.49
CA ALA A 4 -3.64 -26.68 -18.92
C ALA A 4 -3.38 -28.00 -19.68
N GLN A 5 -2.41 -28.02 -20.60
CA GLN A 5 -2.03 -29.23 -21.34
C GLN A 5 -1.44 -30.31 -20.44
N VAL A 6 -0.63 -29.92 -19.43
CA VAL A 6 -0.08 -30.85 -18.45
C VAL A 6 -1.19 -31.45 -17.59
N THR A 7 -2.12 -30.61 -17.09
CA THR A 7 -3.25 -31.02 -16.25
C THR A 7 -4.18 -31.98 -17.00
N GLU A 8 -4.51 -31.65 -18.25
CA GLU A 8 -5.35 -32.51 -19.11
C GLU A 8 -4.69 -33.86 -19.39
N THR A 9 -3.40 -33.84 -19.70
CA THR A 9 -2.62 -35.08 -19.94
C THR A 9 -2.55 -35.94 -18.69
N LEU A 10 -2.30 -35.34 -17.52
CA LEU A 10 -2.25 -36.08 -16.25
C LEU A 10 -3.61 -36.60 -15.84
N SER A 11 -4.70 -35.82 -16.02
CA SER A 11 -6.07 -36.27 -15.75
C SER A 11 -6.42 -37.52 -16.58
N ARG A 12 -6.05 -37.54 -17.87
CA ARG A 12 -6.28 -38.65 -18.75
C ARG A 12 -5.46 -39.88 -18.36
N LEU A 13 -4.21 -39.68 -17.94
CA LEU A 13 -3.32 -40.78 -17.55
C LEU A 13 -3.69 -41.41 -16.20
N LEU A 14 -4.18 -40.62 -15.27
CA LEU A 14 -4.49 -41.05 -13.90
C LEU A 14 -5.94 -41.46 -13.70
N GLY A 15 -6.80 -41.25 -14.71
CA GLY A 15 -8.20 -41.65 -14.69
C GLY A 15 -9.09 -40.84 -13.75
N TYR A 16 -8.61 -39.65 -13.28
CA TYR A 16 -9.41 -38.73 -12.50
C TYR A 16 -9.17 -37.29 -12.96
N THR A 17 -10.16 -36.43 -12.74
CA THR A 17 -10.05 -35.03 -13.13
C THR A 17 -9.11 -34.31 -12.16
N ILE A 18 -8.01 -33.77 -12.67
CA ILE A 18 -7.18 -32.86 -11.92
C ILE A 18 -7.87 -31.49 -12.04
N SER A 19 -8.34 -30.94 -10.92
CA SER A 19 -8.91 -29.60 -10.88
C SER A 19 -7.87 -28.59 -11.38
N GLY A 20 -8.32 -27.63 -12.21
CA GLY A 20 -7.46 -26.55 -12.69
C GLY A 20 -6.88 -25.74 -11.53
N ARG A 21 -5.78 -25.02 -11.77
CA ARG A 21 -5.24 -24.08 -10.78
C ARG A 21 -6.37 -23.16 -10.32
N PRO A 22 -6.59 -22.99 -9.00
CA PRO A 22 -7.63 -22.10 -8.51
C PRO A 22 -7.46 -20.68 -9.06
N GLU A 23 -8.57 -20.03 -9.32
CA GLU A 23 -8.56 -18.64 -9.75
C GLU A 23 -8.32 -17.72 -8.56
N VAL A 24 -7.21 -16.99 -8.57
CA VAL A 24 -6.88 -16.03 -7.51
C VAL A 24 -7.19 -14.61 -7.96
N GLU A 25 -8.10 -13.95 -7.25
CA GLU A 25 -8.40 -12.52 -7.41
C GLU A 25 -7.76 -11.72 -6.28
N ILE A 26 -6.95 -10.74 -6.62
CA ILE A 26 -6.21 -9.93 -5.67
C ILE A 26 -6.69 -8.49 -5.70
N SER A 27 -7.04 -7.97 -4.54
CA SER A 27 -7.40 -6.57 -4.29
C SER A 27 -6.26 -5.86 -3.57
N LEU A 28 -5.66 -4.86 -4.20
CA LEU A 28 -4.68 -3.97 -3.58
C LEU A 28 -5.43 -2.75 -3.05
N ILE A 29 -5.51 -2.59 -1.73
CA ILE A 29 -6.45 -1.65 -1.09
C ILE A 29 -5.68 -0.59 -0.31
N GLY A 30 -5.88 0.69 -0.68
CA GLY A 30 -5.52 1.82 0.15
C GLY A 30 -6.57 2.03 1.25
N ILE A 31 -6.19 1.87 2.51
CA ILE A 31 -7.13 1.98 3.63
C ILE A 31 -7.41 3.43 4.06
N GLY A 32 -6.75 4.41 3.43
CA GLY A 32 -6.82 5.79 3.88
C GLY A 32 -6.10 6.02 5.20
N MET A 33 -6.63 6.92 6.02
CA MET A 33 -6.06 7.30 7.31
C MET A 33 -6.65 6.52 8.48
N SER A 34 -7.81 5.91 8.30
CA SER A 34 -8.51 5.09 9.30
C SER A 34 -9.63 4.26 8.63
N ALA A 35 -10.26 3.37 9.39
CA ALA A 35 -11.44 2.63 8.94
C ALA A 35 -12.57 3.54 8.40
N ALA A 36 -12.73 4.73 8.96
CA ALA A 36 -13.74 5.70 8.54
C ALA A 36 -13.44 6.33 7.17
N THR A 37 -12.20 6.22 6.68
CA THR A 37 -11.78 6.77 5.39
C THR A 37 -11.64 5.72 4.29
N LEU A 38 -11.98 4.48 4.58
CA LEU A 38 -12.02 3.39 3.61
C LEU A 38 -13.16 3.64 2.61
N THR A 39 -12.87 3.56 1.31
CA THR A 39 -13.92 3.70 0.30
C THR A 39 -14.91 2.55 0.36
N GLN A 40 -16.16 2.77 -0.03
CA GLN A 40 -17.17 1.70 -0.01
C GLN A 40 -16.81 0.52 -0.90
N GLU A 41 -16.18 0.77 -2.05
CA GLU A 41 -15.72 -0.30 -2.94
C GLU A 41 -14.59 -1.12 -2.30
N ALA A 42 -13.62 -0.46 -1.67
CA ALA A 42 -12.54 -1.11 -0.94
C ALA A 42 -13.09 -1.95 0.24
N LYS A 43 -14.07 -1.40 0.97
CA LYS A 43 -14.73 -2.11 2.07
C LYS A 43 -15.41 -3.39 1.59
N ARG A 44 -16.18 -3.33 0.50
CA ARG A 44 -16.81 -4.52 -0.09
C ARG A 44 -15.78 -5.56 -0.54
N ALA A 45 -14.70 -5.12 -1.21
CA ALA A 45 -13.65 -6.04 -1.62
C ALA A 45 -12.97 -6.71 -0.43
N LEU A 46 -12.79 -5.98 0.67
CA LEU A 46 -12.24 -6.50 1.93
C LEU A 46 -13.21 -7.48 2.61
N GLU A 47 -14.49 -7.16 2.66
CA GLU A 47 -15.55 -8.02 3.20
C GLU A 47 -15.68 -9.35 2.43
N GLU A 48 -15.44 -9.32 1.12
CA GLU A 48 -15.49 -10.51 0.26
C GLU A 48 -14.21 -11.35 0.28
N SER A 49 -13.14 -10.87 0.91
CA SER A 49 -11.85 -11.56 0.91
C SER A 49 -11.82 -12.76 1.85
N ASP A 50 -11.20 -13.84 1.40
CA ASP A 50 -10.92 -15.04 2.19
C ASP A 50 -9.68 -14.82 3.06
N VAL A 51 -8.67 -14.12 2.51
CA VAL A 51 -7.37 -13.88 3.15
C VAL A 51 -6.99 -12.41 3.01
N VAL A 52 -6.45 -11.83 4.08
CA VAL A 52 -6.02 -10.43 4.12
C VAL A 52 -4.57 -10.32 4.57
N PHE A 53 -3.78 -9.58 3.82
CA PHE A 53 -2.39 -9.21 4.14
C PHE A 53 -2.28 -7.72 4.41
N GLY A 54 -1.38 -7.34 5.32
CA GLY A 54 -1.09 -5.93 5.61
C GLY A 54 -0.12 -5.80 6.77
N ALA A 55 0.43 -4.62 7.03
CA ALA A 55 1.13 -4.38 8.28
C ALA A 55 0.14 -4.48 9.45
N GLU A 56 0.59 -4.92 10.62
CA GLU A 56 -0.24 -5.23 11.79
C GLU A 56 -1.28 -4.13 12.08
N ARG A 57 -0.85 -2.87 12.14
CA ARG A 57 -1.75 -1.71 12.33
C ARG A 57 -2.82 -1.54 11.26
N MET A 58 -2.61 -2.08 10.06
CA MET A 58 -3.58 -1.99 8.97
C MET A 58 -4.63 -3.09 9.06
N LEU A 59 -4.31 -4.17 9.73
CA LEU A 59 -5.24 -5.28 9.96
C LEU A 59 -6.30 -4.96 11.01
N GLU A 60 -6.13 -3.89 11.78
CA GLU A 60 -7.14 -3.41 12.75
C GLU A 60 -8.48 -3.01 12.08
N VAL A 61 -8.47 -2.71 10.78
CA VAL A 61 -9.70 -2.40 10.02
C VAL A 61 -10.43 -3.66 9.55
N VAL A 62 -9.84 -4.85 9.76
CA VAL A 62 -10.37 -6.14 9.31
C VAL A 62 -11.19 -6.77 10.42
N GLU A 63 -12.33 -7.35 10.08
CA GLU A 63 -13.14 -8.09 11.03
C GLU A 63 -12.40 -9.32 11.57
N ASN A 64 -12.55 -9.59 12.87
CA ASN A 64 -11.85 -10.70 13.58
C ASN A 64 -12.14 -12.09 13.02
N SER A 65 -13.18 -12.25 12.23
CA SER A 65 -13.57 -13.54 11.60
C SER A 65 -12.72 -13.90 10.38
N LYS A 66 -11.91 -12.96 9.87
CA LYS A 66 -11.11 -13.14 8.65
C LYS A 66 -9.73 -13.70 8.96
N GLU A 67 -9.21 -14.50 8.03
CA GLU A 67 -7.83 -14.95 8.10
C GLU A 67 -6.88 -13.82 7.69
N THR A 68 -6.02 -13.39 8.60
CA THR A 68 -5.11 -12.26 8.41
C THR A 68 -3.66 -12.66 8.60
N TYR A 69 -2.78 -12.00 7.83
CA TYR A 69 -1.32 -12.17 7.92
C TYR A 69 -0.64 -10.81 8.00
N PRO A 70 0.24 -10.56 9.00
CA PRO A 70 0.94 -9.29 9.16
C PRO A 70 2.11 -9.13 8.18
N PHE A 71 1.87 -9.43 6.90
CA PHE A 71 2.86 -9.41 5.84
C PHE A 71 2.54 -8.31 4.82
N TYR A 72 3.55 -7.52 4.48
CA TYR A 72 3.46 -6.42 3.52
C TYR A 72 4.56 -6.47 2.44
N LEU A 73 5.44 -7.47 2.48
CA LEU A 73 6.46 -7.69 1.45
C LEU A 73 6.10 -8.91 0.60
N ALA A 74 6.33 -8.82 -0.70
CA ALA A 74 6.01 -9.89 -1.65
C ALA A 74 6.68 -11.23 -1.27
N LYS A 75 7.91 -11.19 -0.73
CA LYS A 75 8.65 -12.39 -0.31
C LYS A 75 7.92 -13.19 0.78
N ASP A 76 7.14 -12.52 1.63
CA ASP A 76 6.40 -13.13 2.74
C ASP A 76 4.97 -13.51 2.29
N ILE A 77 4.36 -12.72 1.42
CA ILE A 77 3.01 -12.92 0.88
C ILE A 77 2.96 -14.12 -0.08
N LEU A 78 3.89 -14.20 -1.04
CA LEU A 78 3.85 -15.20 -2.10
C LEU A 78 3.88 -16.66 -1.62
N PRO A 79 4.67 -17.04 -0.59
CA PRO A 79 4.63 -18.41 -0.04
C PRO A 79 3.26 -18.76 0.51
N VAL A 80 2.61 -17.86 1.24
CA VAL A 80 1.26 -18.07 1.81
C VAL A 80 0.22 -18.20 0.70
N LEU A 81 0.27 -17.34 -0.33
CA LEU A 81 -0.63 -17.45 -1.48
C LEU A 81 -0.54 -18.82 -2.16
N ARG A 82 0.68 -19.32 -2.40
CA ARG A 82 0.89 -20.64 -3.01
C ARG A 82 0.37 -21.77 -2.14
N GLN A 83 0.57 -21.68 -0.84
CA GLN A 83 0.02 -22.64 0.11
C GLN A 83 -1.50 -22.65 0.06
N LYS A 84 -2.15 -21.47 0.09
CA LYS A 84 -3.60 -21.35 -0.01
C LYS A 84 -4.14 -21.88 -1.33
N GLU A 85 -3.51 -21.55 -2.46
CA GLU A 85 -3.87 -22.11 -3.76
C GLU A 85 -3.86 -23.64 -3.75
N SER A 86 -2.87 -24.25 -3.11
CA SER A 86 -2.76 -25.72 -3.05
C SER A 86 -3.85 -26.40 -2.21
N GLN A 87 -4.49 -25.65 -1.32
CA GLN A 87 -5.57 -26.12 -0.45
C GLN A 87 -6.97 -25.93 -1.05
N MET A 88 -7.07 -25.13 -2.12
CA MET A 88 -8.34 -24.83 -2.80
C MET A 88 -8.58 -25.82 -3.93
N ASP A 89 -9.58 -26.67 -3.79
CA ASP A 89 -9.97 -27.64 -4.83
C ASP A 89 -10.83 -26.95 -5.91
N GLY A 90 -10.16 -26.26 -6.84
CA GLY A 90 -10.81 -25.57 -7.99
C GLY A 90 -11.68 -24.36 -7.64
N GLN A 91 -11.74 -23.98 -6.37
CA GLN A 91 -12.50 -22.83 -5.90
C GLN A 91 -11.74 -21.51 -6.15
N LYS A 92 -12.47 -20.42 -6.18
CA LYS A 92 -11.90 -19.07 -6.33
C LYS A 92 -11.39 -18.59 -4.98
N LEU A 93 -10.15 -18.06 -4.97
CA LEU A 93 -9.53 -17.44 -3.80
C LEU A 93 -9.53 -15.93 -3.96
N LYS A 94 -10.17 -15.22 -3.04
CA LYS A 94 -10.19 -13.75 -2.98
C LYS A 94 -9.22 -13.26 -1.90
N VAL A 95 -8.28 -12.42 -2.29
CA VAL A 95 -7.20 -11.93 -1.43
C VAL A 95 -7.18 -10.42 -1.41
N SER A 96 -7.06 -9.82 -0.24
CA SER A 96 -6.78 -8.39 -0.10
C SER A 96 -5.38 -8.15 0.46
N ILE A 97 -4.69 -7.14 -0.09
CA ILE A 97 -3.41 -6.64 0.41
C ILE A 97 -3.59 -5.15 0.73
N LEU A 98 -3.38 -4.79 1.99
CA LEU A 98 -3.65 -3.47 2.52
C LEU A 98 -2.42 -2.57 2.47
N PHE A 99 -2.65 -1.30 2.12
CA PHE A 99 -1.65 -0.25 2.10
C PHE A 99 -2.15 0.97 2.88
N SER A 100 -1.26 1.64 3.59
CA SER A 100 -1.57 2.88 4.31
C SER A 100 -1.83 4.01 3.31
N GLY A 101 -2.82 4.84 3.59
CA GLY A 101 -3.16 5.98 2.75
C GLY A 101 -3.71 5.56 1.38
N ASP A 102 -3.19 6.17 0.34
CA ASP A 102 -3.55 5.90 -1.05
C ASP A 102 -2.56 4.97 -1.75
N THR A 103 -3.07 4.08 -2.60
CA THR A 103 -2.27 3.10 -3.34
C THR A 103 -1.33 3.73 -4.37
N GLY A 104 -1.62 4.92 -4.86
CA GLY A 104 -0.81 5.66 -5.84
C GLY A 104 0.14 6.68 -5.22
N PHE A 105 0.07 6.90 -3.90
CA PHE A 105 0.80 7.98 -3.24
C PHE A 105 1.91 7.46 -2.32
N TYR A 106 3.14 7.40 -2.83
CA TYR A 106 4.33 6.89 -2.12
C TYR A 106 4.11 5.51 -1.47
N SER A 107 3.32 4.67 -2.11
CA SER A 107 2.90 3.36 -1.65
C SER A 107 3.79 2.23 -2.18
N GLY A 108 3.82 1.10 -1.48
CA GLY A 108 4.44 -0.14 -1.93
C GLY A 108 3.65 -0.89 -3.02
N THR A 109 2.49 -0.39 -3.42
CA THR A 109 1.54 -1.06 -4.33
C THR A 109 2.17 -1.49 -5.65
N GLU A 110 2.93 -0.59 -6.30
CA GLU A 110 3.54 -0.88 -7.61
C GLU A 110 4.58 -2.03 -7.51
N LYS A 111 5.36 -2.06 -6.42
CA LYS A 111 6.32 -3.14 -6.18
C LYS A 111 5.61 -4.48 -5.99
N ILE A 112 4.56 -4.51 -5.17
CA ILE A 112 3.76 -5.71 -4.92
C ILE A 112 3.09 -6.17 -6.21
N LYS A 113 2.43 -5.28 -6.96
CA LYS A 113 1.81 -5.58 -8.25
C LYS A 113 2.80 -6.20 -9.24
N THR A 114 3.99 -5.62 -9.33
CA THR A 114 5.05 -6.12 -10.21
C THR A 114 5.45 -7.55 -9.83
N GLU A 115 5.66 -7.83 -8.55
CA GLU A 115 6.02 -9.17 -8.07
C GLU A 115 4.88 -10.17 -8.26
N LEU A 116 3.64 -9.78 -8.01
CA LEU A 116 2.47 -10.62 -8.29
C LEU A 116 2.37 -10.99 -9.77
N ASN A 117 2.55 -10.01 -10.67
CA ASN A 117 2.53 -10.23 -12.12
C ASN A 117 3.65 -11.18 -12.59
N LYS A 118 4.87 -11.08 -12.03
CA LYS A 118 5.98 -12.02 -12.29
C LYS A 118 5.65 -13.44 -11.87
N ASN A 119 4.81 -13.61 -10.84
CA ASN A 119 4.35 -14.88 -10.33
C ASN A 119 3.01 -15.36 -10.94
N ASN A 120 2.63 -14.79 -12.10
CA ASN A 120 1.43 -15.13 -12.88
C ASN A 120 0.08 -14.82 -12.23
N TYR A 121 0.02 -14.00 -11.19
CA TYR A 121 -1.24 -13.46 -10.69
C TYR A 121 -1.66 -12.29 -11.59
N LYS A 122 -2.72 -12.47 -12.39
CA LYS A 122 -3.17 -11.50 -13.42
C LYS A 122 -4.46 -10.77 -13.07
N LYS A 123 -5.29 -11.35 -12.20
CA LYS A 123 -6.54 -10.73 -11.76
C LYS A 123 -6.28 -9.84 -10.55
N ILE A 124 -5.79 -8.64 -10.80
CA ILE A 124 -5.45 -7.65 -9.79
C ILE A 124 -6.33 -6.42 -9.96
N ARG A 125 -7.06 -6.04 -8.91
CA ARG A 125 -7.80 -4.79 -8.81
C ARG A 125 -7.09 -3.87 -7.82
N ILE A 126 -7.13 -2.57 -8.08
CA ILE A 126 -6.51 -1.56 -7.21
C ILE A 126 -7.60 -0.60 -6.75
N PHE A 127 -7.69 -0.39 -5.44
CA PHE A 127 -8.65 0.49 -4.81
C PHE A 127 -7.90 1.67 -4.18
N PRO A 128 -8.25 2.91 -4.53
CA PRO A 128 -7.63 4.09 -3.95
C PRO A 128 -8.02 4.25 -2.48
N GLY A 129 -7.19 4.94 -1.74
CA GLY A 129 -7.50 5.43 -0.39
C GLY A 129 -7.31 6.94 -0.31
N ILE A 130 -7.69 7.55 0.81
CA ILE A 130 -7.41 8.96 1.05
C ILE A 130 -5.95 9.12 1.45
N SER A 131 -5.18 9.91 0.67
CA SER A 131 -3.78 10.18 0.98
C SER A 131 -3.64 11.08 2.21
N SER A 132 -2.50 10.97 2.90
CA SER A 132 -2.18 11.86 4.03
C SER A 132 -2.17 13.34 3.62
N VAL A 133 -1.77 13.67 2.39
CA VAL A 133 -1.82 15.04 1.87
C VAL A 133 -3.26 15.53 1.76
N SER A 134 -4.15 14.75 1.15
CA SER A 134 -5.56 15.12 1.03
C SER A 134 -6.22 15.28 2.40
N TYR A 135 -5.90 14.37 3.32
CA TYR A 135 -6.45 14.41 4.68
C TYR A 135 -5.96 15.65 5.46
N LEU A 136 -4.64 15.92 5.45
CA LEU A 136 -4.06 17.08 6.11
C LEU A 136 -4.56 18.40 5.50
N SER A 137 -4.68 18.45 4.19
CA SER A 137 -5.24 19.59 3.46
C SER A 137 -6.65 19.92 3.93
N ALA A 138 -7.52 18.91 4.02
CA ALA A 138 -8.88 19.10 4.52
C ALA A 138 -8.90 19.54 6.00
N ALA A 139 -8.09 18.90 6.85
CA ALA A 139 -8.02 19.20 8.28
C ALA A 139 -7.50 20.62 8.58
N THR A 140 -6.64 21.16 7.71
CA THR A 140 -6.04 22.50 7.88
C THR A 140 -6.74 23.60 7.09
N GLY A 141 -7.63 23.26 6.16
CA GLY A 141 -8.21 24.17 5.19
C GLY A 141 -7.22 24.73 4.17
N ILE A 142 -6.04 24.10 4.02
CA ILE A 142 -4.98 24.54 3.10
C ILE A 142 -5.00 23.64 1.86
N ALA A 143 -5.43 24.17 0.73
CA ALA A 143 -5.42 23.43 -0.54
C ALA A 143 -3.99 23.04 -0.94
N TRP A 144 -3.81 21.80 -1.41
CA TRP A 144 -2.52 21.29 -1.86
C TRP A 144 -2.20 21.60 -3.33
N GLN A 145 -3.10 22.33 -4.03
CA GLN A 145 -2.81 22.92 -5.33
C GLN A 145 -1.56 23.79 -5.24
N ASP A 146 -0.74 23.79 -6.25
CA ASP A 146 0.51 24.56 -6.37
C ASP A 146 1.54 24.25 -5.27
N ALA A 147 1.33 23.20 -4.51
CA ALA A 147 2.28 22.76 -3.50
C ALA A 147 3.37 21.86 -4.09
N LYS A 148 4.58 21.98 -3.54
CA LYS A 148 5.58 20.94 -3.70
C LYS A 148 5.27 19.77 -2.77
N ILE A 149 5.23 18.56 -3.31
CA ILE A 149 5.02 17.35 -2.52
C ILE A 149 6.30 16.53 -2.56
N LEU A 150 6.84 16.19 -1.38
CA LEU A 150 8.06 15.42 -1.22
C LEU A 150 7.87 14.32 -0.18
N SER A 151 8.64 13.25 -0.31
CA SER A 151 8.77 12.24 0.73
C SER A 151 10.23 12.15 1.17
N ILE A 152 10.43 12.30 2.47
CA ILE A 152 11.67 11.98 3.16
C ILE A 152 11.51 10.77 4.08
N HIS A 153 10.34 10.12 4.02
CA HIS A 153 10.05 8.90 4.76
C HIS A 153 11.11 7.83 4.45
N GLY A 154 11.76 7.33 5.48
CA GLY A 154 12.84 6.34 5.36
C GLY A 154 14.16 6.88 4.77
N LYS A 155 14.27 8.18 4.49
CA LYS A 155 15.54 8.79 4.06
C LYS A 155 16.43 9.13 5.25
N LYS A 156 17.72 8.92 5.04
CA LYS A 156 18.75 9.31 6.02
C LYS A 156 18.88 10.83 6.09
N ASP A 157 19.37 11.31 7.22
CA ASP A 157 19.79 12.69 7.40
C ASP A 157 21.09 12.93 6.65
N THR A 158 20.99 13.49 5.45
CA THR A 158 22.13 13.82 4.60
C THR A 158 22.01 15.26 4.11
N ALA A 159 23.13 15.84 3.68
CA ALA A 159 23.13 17.16 3.09
C ALA A 159 22.19 17.29 1.87
N GLU A 160 22.08 16.22 1.09
CA GLU A 160 21.18 16.18 -0.08
C GLU A 160 19.71 16.18 0.36
N THR A 161 19.34 15.43 1.41
CA THR A 161 17.98 15.43 1.95
C THR A 161 17.62 16.81 2.50
N ARG A 162 18.54 17.43 3.24
CA ARG A 162 18.39 18.80 3.76
C ARG A 162 18.21 19.80 2.62
N ALA A 163 19.13 19.78 1.63
CA ALA A 163 19.07 20.67 0.47
C ALA A 163 17.74 20.56 -0.29
N LEU A 164 17.27 19.33 -0.54
CA LEU A 164 16.00 19.07 -1.21
C LEU A 164 14.80 19.69 -0.49
N VAL A 165 14.74 19.56 0.83
CA VAL A 165 13.65 20.10 1.66
C VAL A 165 13.71 21.62 1.71
N LEU A 166 14.88 22.20 1.96
CA LEU A 166 15.06 23.65 2.05
C LEU A 166 14.83 24.34 0.70
N ASP A 167 15.25 23.73 -0.40
CA ASP A 167 14.96 24.22 -1.75
C ASP A 167 13.46 24.30 -1.99
N ALA A 168 12.72 23.23 -1.63
CA ALA A 168 11.27 23.23 -1.76
C ALA A 168 10.60 24.32 -0.91
N ILE A 169 11.05 24.52 0.34
CA ILE A 169 10.50 25.55 1.22
C ILE A 169 10.76 26.97 0.67
N ARG A 170 11.92 27.19 0.04
CA ARG A 170 12.29 28.52 -0.50
C ARG A 170 11.55 28.87 -1.78
N HIS A 171 11.30 27.89 -2.64
CA HIS A 171 10.80 28.15 -3.99
C HIS A 171 9.31 27.88 -4.19
N PHE A 172 8.64 27.23 -3.23
CA PHE A 172 7.21 26.96 -3.31
C PHE A 172 6.45 27.58 -2.14
N PRO A 173 5.28 28.16 -2.40
CA PRO A 173 4.48 28.80 -1.36
C PRO A 173 3.96 27.80 -0.32
N LYS A 174 3.89 26.53 -0.70
CA LYS A 174 3.46 25.42 0.15
C LYS A 174 4.29 24.18 -0.16
N THR A 175 4.72 23.47 0.88
CA THR A 175 5.43 22.20 0.75
C THR A 175 4.80 21.17 1.67
N PHE A 176 4.34 20.05 1.11
CA PHE A 176 3.88 18.91 1.89
C PHE A 176 5.01 17.87 1.95
N LEU A 177 5.35 17.46 3.15
CA LEU A 177 6.43 16.51 3.41
C LEU A 177 5.87 15.25 4.08
N LEU A 178 6.11 14.08 3.46
CA LEU A 178 5.92 12.81 4.14
C LEU A 178 7.17 12.52 4.94
N VAL A 179 6.97 12.30 6.24
CA VAL A 179 8.03 12.07 7.22
C VAL A 179 7.86 10.72 7.91
N SER A 180 8.90 10.21 8.58
CA SER A 180 8.83 8.95 9.32
C SER A 180 8.27 9.12 10.74
N GLY A 181 8.30 10.33 11.29
CA GLY A 181 7.84 10.60 12.65
C GLY A 181 8.33 11.93 13.22
N VAL A 182 8.20 12.06 14.52
CA VAL A 182 8.50 13.31 15.28
C VAL A 182 9.93 13.79 15.08
N GLU A 183 10.89 12.88 14.99
CA GLU A 183 12.30 13.25 14.81
C GLU A 183 12.55 13.96 13.48
N ASP A 184 11.90 13.54 12.40
CA ASP A 184 11.98 14.25 11.12
C ASP A 184 11.38 15.65 11.24
N VAL A 185 10.25 15.80 11.96
CA VAL A 185 9.61 17.11 12.18
C VAL A 185 10.54 18.05 12.94
N ARG A 186 11.17 17.57 14.03
CA ARG A 186 12.14 18.36 14.81
C ARG A 186 13.34 18.78 13.96
N ARG A 187 13.90 17.85 13.20
CA ARG A 187 15.04 18.08 12.32
C ARG A 187 14.73 19.15 11.27
N ILE A 188 13.57 19.09 10.63
CA ILE A 188 13.13 20.11 9.67
C ILE A 188 12.99 21.47 10.36
N GLY A 189 12.43 21.52 11.57
CA GLY A 189 12.34 22.75 12.37
C GLY A 189 13.70 23.38 12.60
N CYS A 190 14.69 22.57 13.04
CA CYS A 190 16.08 23.05 13.21
C CYS A 190 16.66 23.62 11.90
N TRP A 191 16.45 22.93 10.76
CA TRP A 191 16.95 23.43 9.47
C TRP A 191 16.30 24.78 9.08
N ILE A 192 15.02 24.97 9.35
CA ILE A 192 14.31 26.23 9.10
C ILE A 192 14.88 27.36 9.95
N GLU A 193 15.17 27.09 11.22
CA GLU A 193 15.79 28.07 12.17
C GLU A 193 17.23 28.42 11.76
N GLU A 194 18.08 27.43 11.49
CA GLU A 194 19.47 27.63 11.07
C GLU A 194 19.57 28.47 9.77
N GLU A 195 18.65 28.26 8.84
CA GLU A 195 18.57 28.99 7.56
C GLU A 195 17.81 30.32 7.67
N LYS A 196 17.40 30.71 8.88
CA LYS A 196 16.66 31.96 9.18
C LYS A 196 15.40 32.14 8.33
N LEU A 197 14.69 31.06 8.02
CA LEU A 197 13.44 31.08 7.26
C LEU A 197 12.27 31.43 8.20
N THR A 198 12.34 32.56 8.88
CA THR A 198 11.46 32.99 10.00
C THR A 198 10.01 33.18 9.59
N GLN A 199 9.70 33.32 8.30
CA GLN A 199 8.34 33.44 7.79
C GLN A 199 7.67 32.08 7.51
N THR A 200 8.41 30.99 7.69
CA THR A 200 7.88 29.65 7.44
C THR A 200 6.97 29.21 8.58
N ARG A 201 5.71 28.91 8.25
CA ARG A 201 4.78 28.27 9.18
C ARG A 201 4.82 26.76 8.98
N MET A 202 5.08 26.00 10.03
CA MET A 202 5.07 24.54 10.00
C MET A 202 3.82 24.00 10.71
N ILE A 203 3.17 23.00 10.07
CA ILE A 203 2.02 22.28 10.62
C ILE A 203 2.33 20.80 10.51
N ALA A 204 2.23 20.06 11.59
CA ALA A 204 2.42 18.61 11.62
C ALA A 204 1.10 17.91 11.93
N GLY A 205 0.84 16.80 11.23
CA GLY A 205 -0.27 15.87 11.48
C GLY A 205 0.30 14.45 11.75
N PHE A 206 -0.31 13.77 12.70
CA PHE A 206 0.07 12.42 13.14
C PHE A 206 -1.15 11.50 13.09
#